data_143e735c757d85eced00602f1a5413e5
#
_entry.id   143e735c757d85eced00602f1a5413e5
#
_cell.length_a   1.000
_cell.length_b   1.000
_cell.length_c   1.000
_cell.angle_alpha   90.00
_cell.angle_beta   90.00
_cell.angle_gamma   90.00
#
_symmetry.space_group_name_H-M   'P 1'
#
loop_
_entity.id
_entity.type
_entity.pdbx_description
1 polymer ?
#
loop_
_entity_poly.entity_id
_entity_poly.type
_entity_poly.pdbx_seq_one_letter_code
_entity_poly.pdbx_strand_id
1 'polypeptide(L)'
;MIAVLLAAILQATTPMRPIDKGLNSQIDEARQTVVRTTADWSKLWTEHAGADRKAPAVDFSKDIVLAVFMGTRPSTAFSVEIVGARTEGATLVVSYKETRPAPGGVAAQILTAPFHIVAVPKGTATDVKFERVN
;
A
#
# COMPACT_ATOMS: atom_id res chain seq x y z
N MET A 1 33.97 -10.61 -12.04
CA MET A 1 33.14 -9.97 -13.07
C MET A 1 31.73 -10.49 -13.10
N ILE A 2 31.59 -11.76 -13.22
CA ILE A 2 30.28 -12.43 -13.20
C ILE A 2 29.56 -12.25 -11.89
N ALA A 3 30.29 -12.12 -10.78
CA ALA A 3 29.74 -11.94 -9.46
C ALA A 3 28.88 -10.66 -9.32
N VAL A 4 29.18 -9.62 -10.09
CA VAL A 4 28.42 -8.36 -10.05
C VAL A 4 27.02 -8.57 -10.60
N LEU A 5 26.89 -9.35 -11.67
CA LEU A 5 25.59 -9.65 -12.25
C LEU A 5 24.74 -10.52 -11.32
N LEU A 6 25.36 -11.46 -10.62
CA LEU A 6 24.65 -12.28 -9.65
C LEU A 6 24.13 -11.46 -8.49
N ALA A 7 24.89 -10.48 -8.02
CA ALA A 7 24.45 -9.60 -6.95
C ALA A 7 23.20 -8.80 -7.34
N ALA A 8 23.14 -8.34 -8.60
CA ALA A 8 21.96 -7.62 -9.08
C ALA A 8 20.72 -8.51 -9.15
N ILE A 9 20.89 -9.77 -9.51
CA ILE A 9 19.80 -10.72 -9.63
C ILE A 9 19.23 -11.10 -8.26
N LEU A 10 20.04 -11.01 -7.21
CA LEU A 10 19.63 -11.38 -5.87
C LEU A 10 18.75 -10.33 -5.17
N GLN A 11 18.48 -9.18 -5.80
CA GLN A 11 17.51 -8.23 -5.30
C GLN A 11 16.10 -8.73 -5.58
N ALA A 12 15.67 -9.69 -4.77
CA ALA A 12 14.35 -10.27 -4.94
C ALA A 12 13.27 -9.26 -4.57
N THR A 13 12.25 -9.15 -5.41
CA THR A 13 11.04 -8.42 -5.08
C THR A 13 10.25 -9.20 -4.04
N THR A 14 9.71 -8.49 -3.07
CA THR A 14 8.83 -9.08 -2.08
C THR A 14 7.48 -9.38 -2.71
N PRO A 15 6.95 -10.61 -2.58
CA PRO A 15 5.62 -10.91 -3.09
C PRO A 15 4.57 -10.14 -2.31
N MET A 16 3.51 -9.70 -2.99
CA MET A 16 2.42 -8.95 -2.38
C MET A 16 1.09 -9.67 -2.63
N ARG A 17 0.31 -9.85 -1.57
CA ARG A 17 -1.03 -10.39 -1.67
C ARG A 17 -2.02 -9.24 -1.55
N PRO A 18 -2.86 -8.98 -2.57
CA PRO A 18 -3.82 -7.88 -2.49
C PRO A 18 -4.88 -8.17 -1.43
N ILE A 19 -5.25 -7.15 -0.67
CA ILE A 19 -6.33 -7.22 0.30
C ILE A 19 -7.51 -6.39 -0.18
N ASP A 20 -7.27 -5.12 -0.53
CA ASP A 20 -8.34 -4.23 -0.98
C ASP A 20 -7.73 -3.08 -1.78
N LYS A 21 -8.47 -2.60 -2.78
CA LYS A 21 -8.05 -1.49 -3.63
C LYS A 21 -9.26 -0.81 -4.20
N GLY A 22 -9.25 0.50 -4.28
CA GLY A 22 -10.35 1.21 -4.88
C GLY A 22 -10.31 2.71 -4.63
N LEU A 23 -11.50 3.33 -4.69
CA LEU A 23 -11.67 4.77 -4.63
C LEU A 23 -12.55 5.21 -3.46
N ASN A 24 -12.93 4.31 -2.56
CA ASN A 24 -13.97 4.56 -1.58
C ASN A 24 -13.55 4.31 -0.12
N SER A 25 -12.32 4.64 0.23
CA SER A 25 -11.94 4.56 1.63
C SER A 25 -12.68 5.62 2.46
N GLN A 26 -12.98 5.32 3.71
CA GLN A 26 -13.51 6.31 4.64
C GLN A 26 -12.39 7.12 5.30
N ILE A 27 -11.13 6.79 5.01
CA ILE A 27 -9.99 7.57 5.45
C ILE A 27 -9.82 8.73 4.48
N ASP A 28 -10.04 9.94 4.97
CA ASP A 28 -10.10 11.15 4.15
C ASP A 28 -8.81 11.97 4.14
N GLU A 29 -7.77 11.46 4.78
CA GLU A 29 -6.45 12.09 4.80
C GLU A 29 -5.42 11.23 4.09
N ALA A 30 -4.41 11.85 3.52
CA ALA A 30 -3.28 11.13 2.93
C ALA A 30 -2.50 10.43 4.04
N ARG A 31 -2.25 9.13 3.87
CA ARG A 31 -1.62 8.33 4.91
C ARG A 31 -0.93 7.12 4.28
N GLN A 32 0.27 6.80 4.77
CA GLN A 32 0.91 5.52 4.50
C GLN A 32 1.11 4.86 5.86
N THR A 33 0.77 3.58 5.96
CA THR A 33 0.81 2.92 7.25
C THR A 33 1.22 1.46 7.13
N VAL A 34 1.83 0.97 8.21
CA VAL A 34 2.24 -0.42 8.36
C VAL A 34 1.47 -0.99 9.54
N VAL A 35 0.86 -2.15 9.36
CA VAL A 35 0.12 -2.83 10.41
C VAL A 35 0.82 -4.14 10.73
N ARG A 36 1.10 -4.35 12.01
CA ARG A 36 1.86 -5.51 12.48
C ARG A 36 1.10 -6.38 13.48
N THR A 37 -0.09 -5.97 13.90
CA THR A 37 -0.88 -6.68 14.89
C THR A 37 -2.34 -6.77 14.49
N THR A 38 -3.03 -7.78 14.99
CA THR A 38 -4.46 -7.96 14.74
C THR A 38 -5.28 -6.78 15.28
N ALA A 39 -4.90 -6.26 16.45
CA ALA A 39 -5.63 -5.13 17.05
C ALA A 39 -5.52 -3.88 16.17
N ASP A 40 -4.33 -3.56 15.68
CA ASP A 40 -4.13 -2.41 14.81
C ASP A 40 -4.80 -2.61 13.46
N TRP A 41 -4.83 -3.84 12.97
CA TRP A 41 -5.52 -4.17 11.73
C TRP A 41 -7.04 -3.94 11.85
N SER A 42 -7.64 -4.40 12.92
CA SER A 42 -9.07 -4.17 13.16
C SER A 42 -9.39 -2.68 13.24
N LYS A 43 -8.52 -1.91 13.88
CA LYS A 43 -8.68 -0.46 13.99
C LYS A 43 -8.61 0.22 12.63
N LEU A 44 -7.57 -0.10 11.84
CA LEU A 44 -7.41 0.48 10.51
C LEU A 44 -8.57 0.11 9.61
N TRP A 45 -8.99 -1.16 9.65
CA TRP A 45 -10.10 -1.61 8.79
C TRP A 45 -11.40 -0.89 9.15
N THR A 46 -11.67 -0.67 10.41
CA THR A 46 -12.86 0.08 10.85
C THR A 46 -12.80 1.53 10.36
N GLU A 47 -11.65 2.18 10.44
CA GLU A 47 -11.48 3.52 9.91
C GLU A 47 -11.68 3.56 8.39
N HIS A 48 -11.21 2.54 7.69
CA HIS A 48 -11.26 2.46 6.23
C HIS A 48 -12.64 2.07 5.70
N ALA A 49 -13.24 1.05 6.26
CA ALA A 49 -14.42 0.40 5.70
C ALA A 49 -15.68 0.49 6.57
N GLY A 50 -15.54 1.03 7.77
CA GLY A 50 -16.66 1.12 8.72
C GLY A 50 -16.78 -0.12 9.59
N ALA A 51 -17.55 0.01 10.68
CA ALA A 51 -17.69 -1.05 11.68
C ALA A 51 -18.52 -2.24 11.19
N ASP A 52 -19.33 -2.06 10.15
CA ASP A 52 -20.22 -3.10 9.65
C ASP A 52 -19.53 -4.11 8.73
N ARG A 53 -18.31 -3.82 8.30
CA ARG A 53 -17.55 -4.72 7.42
C ARG A 53 -16.45 -5.40 8.22
N LYS A 54 -16.45 -6.73 8.18
CA LYS A 54 -15.45 -7.51 8.87
C LYS A 54 -14.11 -7.42 8.12
N ALA A 55 -13.03 -7.20 8.87
CA ALA A 55 -11.69 -7.16 8.30
C ALA A 55 -11.31 -8.55 7.73
N PRO A 56 -10.69 -8.58 6.54
CA PRO A 56 -10.14 -9.84 6.03
C PRO A 56 -9.11 -10.42 6.98
N ALA A 57 -9.05 -11.74 7.06
CA ALA A 57 -8.11 -12.41 7.95
C ALA A 57 -6.67 -12.22 7.47
N VAL A 58 -5.80 -11.86 8.40
CA VAL A 58 -4.36 -11.73 8.16
C VAL A 58 -3.62 -12.41 9.30
N ASP A 59 -2.65 -13.24 8.96
CA ASP A 59 -1.82 -13.94 9.95
C ASP A 59 -0.57 -13.12 10.23
N PHE A 60 -0.59 -12.36 11.32
CA PHE A 60 0.52 -11.47 11.68
C PHE A 60 1.74 -12.19 12.25
N SER A 61 1.68 -13.51 12.40
CA SER A 61 2.88 -14.29 12.67
C SER A 61 3.73 -14.46 11.41
N LYS A 62 3.13 -14.30 10.23
CA LYS A 62 3.78 -14.51 8.93
C LYS A 62 3.86 -13.24 8.10
N ASP A 63 2.85 -12.38 8.16
CA ASP A 63 2.70 -11.24 7.28
C ASP A 63 2.57 -9.92 8.04
N ILE A 64 2.80 -8.83 7.33
CA ILE A 64 2.42 -7.49 7.76
C ILE A 64 1.54 -6.88 6.67
N VAL A 65 0.79 -5.86 7.04
CA VAL A 65 -0.07 -5.14 6.10
C VAL A 65 0.54 -3.78 5.79
N LEU A 66 0.55 -3.45 4.51
CA LEU A 66 0.98 -2.15 4.00
C LEU A 66 -0.23 -1.48 3.38
N ALA A 67 -0.46 -0.22 3.70
CA ALA A 67 -1.62 0.50 3.19
C ALA A 67 -1.23 1.93 2.79
N VAL A 68 -1.73 2.37 1.65
CA VAL A 68 -1.58 3.74 1.19
C VAL A 68 -2.95 4.33 0.89
N PHE A 69 -3.15 5.55 1.35
CA PHE A 69 -4.40 6.30 1.18
C PHE A 69 -4.05 7.67 0.62
N MET A 70 -4.76 8.10 -0.42
CA MET A 70 -4.54 9.44 -0.99
C MET A 70 -5.30 10.54 -0.25
N GLY A 71 -6.26 10.17 0.59
CA GLY A 71 -7.21 11.13 1.14
C GLY A 71 -8.26 11.50 0.10
N THR A 72 -9.15 12.42 0.48
CA THR A 72 -10.26 12.84 -0.38
C THR A 72 -9.73 13.54 -1.63
N ARG A 73 -10.26 13.14 -2.79
CA ARG A 73 -9.93 13.69 -4.10
C ARG A 73 -11.22 14.07 -4.84
N PRO A 74 -11.15 15.07 -5.74
CA PRO A 74 -12.36 15.63 -6.33
C PRO A 74 -12.92 14.88 -7.54
N SER A 75 -12.27 13.81 -7.99
CA SER A 75 -12.75 13.10 -9.19
C SER A 75 -12.28 11.66 -9.21
N THR A 76 -12.79 10.89 -10.17
CA THR A 76 -12.41 9.49 -10.40
C THR A 76 -11.07 9.35 -11.14
N ALA A 77 -10.41 10.45 -11.51
CA ALA A 77 -9.14 10.41 -12.21
C ALA A 77 -7.94 10.20 -11.27
N PHE A 78 -8.17 10.14 -9.98
CA PHE A 78 -7.12 9.90 -8.99
C PHE A 78 -7.12 8.44 -8.58
N SER A 79 -5.94 7.83 -8.48
CA SER A 79 -5.79 6.48 -7.95
C SER A 79 -4.41 6.32 -7.32
N VAL A 80 -4.24 5.27 -6.52
CA VAL A 80 -2.97 4.95 -5.89
C VAL A 80 -2.76 3.46 -5.92
N GLU A 81 -1.51 3.05 -6.10
CA GLU A 81 -1.16 1.64 -6.17
C GLU A 81 0.21 1.39 -5.54
N ILE A 82 0.29 0.38 -4.68
CA ILE A 82 1.58 -0.15 -4.23
C ILE A 82 2.09 -1.02 -5.38
N VAL A 83 3.24 -0.64 -5.95
CA VAL A 83 3.76 -1.30 -7.15
C VAL A 83 4.90 -2.26 -6.86
N GLY A 84 5.47 -2.22 -5.68
CA GLY A 84 6.53 -3.15 -5.31
C GLY A 84 7.04 -2.92 -3.90
N ALA A 85 7.78 -3.91 -3.42
CA ALA A 85 8.48 -3.81 -2.15
C ALA A 85 9.79 -4.58 -2.26
N ARG A 86 10.84 -4.06 -1.65
CA ARG A 86 12.15 -4.70 -1.64
C ARG A 86 12.83 -4.46 -0.31
N THR A 87 13.66 -5.39 0.10
CA THR A 87 14.43 -5.26 1.34
C THR A 87 15.80 -4.66 1.03
N GLU A 88 16.16 -3.60 1.74
CA GLU A 88 17.49 -3.00 1.70
C GLU A 88 18.03 -2.94 3.13
N GLY A 89 18.93 -3.86 3.48
CA GLY A 89 19.41 -3.97 4.85
C GLY A 89 18.27 -4.31 5.81
N ALA A 90 18.06 -3.49 6.83
CA ALA A 90 16.99 -3.67 7.80
C ALA A 90 15.69 -2.94 7.40
N THR A 91 15.65 -2.35 6.21
CA THR A 91 14.51 -1.55 5.74
C THR A 91 13.76 -2.24 4.61
N LEU A 92 12.44 -2.32 4.73
CA LEU A 92 11.57 -2.68 3.63
C LEU A 92 11.16 -1.40 2.91
N VAL A 93 11.57 -1.27 1.65
CA VAL A 93 11.23 -0.10 0.84
C VAL A 93 10.00 -0.43 0.02
N VAL A 94 8.94 0.32 0.24
CA VAL A 94 7.64 0.11 -0.41
C VAL A 94 7.44 1.21 -1.43
N SER A 95 7.37 0.83 -2.70
CA SER A 95 7.18 1.77 -3.80
C SER A 95 5.70 1.87 -4.13
N TYR A 96 5.18 3.08 -4.23
CA TYR A 96 3.80 3.32 -4.63
C TYR A 96 3.71 4.41 -5.68
N LYS A 97 2.69 4.32 -6.52
CA LYS A 97 2.44 5.24 -7.61
C LYS A 97 1.10 5.92 -7.44
N GLU A 98 1.06 7.23 -7.61
CA GLU A 98 -0.19 8.00 -7.65
C GLU A 98 -0.50 8.38 -9.08
N THR A 99 -1.74 8.17 -9.49
CA THR A 99 -2.24 8.64 -10.78
C THR A 99 -3.10 9.86 -10.54
N ARG A 100 -2.87 10.91 -11.32
CA ARG A 100 -3.59 12.17 -11.26
C ARG A 100 -4.13 12.51 -12.65
N PRO A 101 -5.19 13.35 -12.75
CA PRO A 101 -5.72 13.69 -14.05
C PRO A 101 -4.69 14.38 -14.92
N ALA A 102 -4.67 14.00 -16.21
CA ALA A 102 -3.87 14.71 -17.21
C ALA A 102 -4.48 16.08 -17.50
N PRO A 103 -3.69 17.08 -17.87
CA PRO A 103 -4.23 18.38 -18.29
C PRO A 103 -5.26 18.18 -19.41
N GLY A 104 -6.45 18.75 -19.24
CA GLY A 104 -7.53 18.59 -20.21
C GLY A 104 -8.25 17.25 -20.17
N GLY A 105 -7.88 16.37 -19.25
CA GLY A 105 -8.57 15.08 -19.09
C GLY A 105 -10.00 15.25 -18.58
N VAL A 106 -10.82 14.26 -18.91
CA VAL A 106 -12.23 14.22 -18.49
C VAL A 106 -12.43 13.08 -17.51
N ALA A 107 -13.09 13.37 -16.39
CA ALA A 107 -13.41 12.36 -15.38
C ALA A 107 -14.68 12.76 -14.64
N ALA A 108 -15.35 11.79 -14.03
CA ALA A 108 -16.52 12.06 -13.22
C ALA A 108 -16.12 12.93 -12.01
N GLN A 109 -16.86 14.03 -11.81
CA GLN A 109 -16.60 14.99 -10.74
C GLN A 109 -17.33 14.57 -9.47
N ILE A 110 -16.90 13.46 -8.89
CA ILE A 110 -17.40 12.95 -7.62
C ILE A 110 -16.23 12.77 -6.65
N LEU A 111 -16.50 12.99 -5.37
CA LEU A 111 -15.46 12.81 -4.36
C LEU A 111 -15.07 11.35 -4.28
N THR A 112 -13.76 11.10 -4.23
CA THR A 112 -13.17 9.78 -4.06
C THR A 112 -12.17 9.82 -2.91
N ALA A 113 -11.76 8.64 -2.47
CA ALA A 113 -10.67 8.49 -1.52
C ALA A 113 -9.88 7.24 -1.90
N PRO A 114 -8.96 7.38 -2.87
CA PRO A 114 -8.23 6.24 -3.40
C PRO A 114 -7.34 5.57 -2.36
N PHE A 115 -7.22 4.25 -2.46
CA PHE A 115 -6.42 3.47 -1.52
C PHE A 115 -5.94 2.16 -2.13
N HIS A 116 -4.91 1.58 -1.51
CA HIS A 116 -4.45 0.23 -1.83
C HIS A 116 -3.89 -0.40 -0.54
N ILE A 117 -4.35 -1.61 -0.24
CA ILE A 117 -3.96 -2.36 0.95
C ILE A 117 -3.47 -3.73 0.53
N VAL A 118 -2.26 -4.10 0.93
CA VAL A 118 -1.64 -5.38 0.59
C VAL A 118 -1.04 -6.03 1.82
N ALA A 119 -0.89 -7.35 1.78
CA ALA A 119 -0.11 -8.08 2.76
C ALA A 119 1.21 -8.52 2.13
N VAL A 120 2.29 -8.46 2.88
CA VAL A 120 3.60 -8.93 2.45
C VAL A 120 4.20 -9.81 3.55
N PRO A 121 5.10 -10.74 3.19
CA PRO A 121 5.81 -11.51 4.20
C PRO A 121 6.53 -10.59 5.19
N LYS A 122 6.43 -10.92 6.45
CA LYS A 122 6.99 -10.15 7.54
C LYS A 122 8.51 -9.97 7.43
N GLY A 123 9.22 -11.02 7.00
CA GLY A 123 10.66 -10.96 6.80
C GLY A 123 11.41 -10.55 8.06
N THR A 124 12.61 -10.02 7.86
CA THR A 124 13.49 -9.58 8.95
C THR A 124 13.61 -8.06 9.04
N ALA A 125 13.00 -7.32 8.13
CA ALA A 125 13.07 -5.87 8.13
C ALA A 125 12.35 -5.30 9.35
N THR A 126 13.01 -4.39 10.06
CA THR A 126 12.45 -3.73 11.24
C THR A 126 11.84 -2.38 10.89
N ASP A 127 12.32 -1.75 9.83
CA ASP A 127 11.85 -0.45 9.36
C ASP A 127 11.14 -0.58 8.03
N VAL A 128 10.17 0.30 7.81
CA VAL A 128 9.47 0.40 6.52
C VAL A 128 9.54 1.84 6.03
N LYS A 129 9.93 1.99 4.78
CA LYS A 129 9.98 3.30 4.13
C LYS A 129 9.07 3.26 2.91
N PHE A 130 8.17 4.23 2.81
CA PHE A 130 7.33 4.39 1.63
C PHE A 130 7.98 5.39 0.68
N GLU A 131 8.00 5.04 -0.58
CA GLU A 131 8.65 5.81 -1.63
C GLU A 131 7.70 5.97 -2.81
N ARG A 132 7.33 7.22 -3.11
CA ARG A 132 6.48 7.47 -4.26
C ARG A 132 7.33 7.42 -5.53
N VAL A 133 6.86 6.70 -6.54
CA VAL A 133 7.51 6.57 -7.86
C VAL A 133 6.57 7.06 -8.96
N ASN A 134 7.13 7.30 -10.14
CA ASN A 134 6.35 7.78 -11.29
C ASN A 134 5.83 6.65 -12.16
#